data_f5136028d79c2224e502c4ff2115f5e3
#
_entry.id   f5136028d79c2224e502c4ff2115f5e3
#
_cell.length_a   1.000
_cell.length_b   1.000
_cell.length_c   1.000
_cell.angle_alpha   90.00
_cell.angle_beta   90.00
_cell.angle_gamma   90.00
#
_symmetry.space_group_name_H-M   'P 1'
#
loop_
_entity.id
_entity.type
_entity.pdbx_description
1 polymer ?
#
loop_
_entity_poly.entity_id
_entity_poly.type
_entity_poly.pdbx_seq_one_letter_code
_entity_poly.pdbx_strand_id
1 'polypeptide(L)'
;MKLNTLLSVMGTKETILRVIEAGEKAVEELIKVAHDEIITDDPSVDLAADRLKNAAATKKLAIFDAFEILNRIQIEREKLEGGDTEKKNTGFQSFAESRGRKS
;
A
#
# COMPACT_ATOMS: atom_id res chain seq x y z
N MET A 1 -29.23 0.06 4.58
CA MET A 1 -29.48 -1.00 5.44
C MET A 1 -29.33 -2.35 4.85
N LYS A 2 -29.89 -2.59 3.68
CA LYS A 2 -29.69 -3.88 3.07
C LYS A 2 -28.22 -4.16 2.80
N LEU A 3 -27.47 -3.14 2.42
CA LEU A 3 -26.07 -3.31 2.17
C LEU A 3 -25.33 -3.74 3.43
N ASN A 4 -25.64 -3.12 4.53
CA ASN A 4 -24.98 -3.47 5.77
C ASN A 4 -25.33 -4.89 6.19
N THR A 5 -26.58 -5.26 6.02
CA THR A 5 -27.00 -6.60 6.35
C THR A 5 -26.29 -7.62 5.47
N LEU A 6 -26.17 -7.29 4.20
CA LEU A 6 -25.52 -8.17 3.25
C LEU A 6 -24.06 -8.38 3.63
N LEU A 7 -23.38 -7.32 3.98
CA LEU A 7 -21.98 -7.43 4.36
C LEU A 7 -21.82 -8.31 5.60
N SER A 8 -22.76 -8.16 6.53
CA SER A 8 -22.73 -8.99 7.72
C SER A 8 -22.86 -10.45 7.39
N VAL A 9 -23.80 -10.74 6.50
CA VAL A 9 -24.08 -12.12 6.13
C VAL A 9 -22.94 -12.73 5.35
N MET A 10 -22.39 -11.97 4.39
CA MET A 10 -21.31 -12.48 3.57
C MET A 10 -20.02 -12.59 4.33
N GLY A 11 -19.91 -11.86 5.42
CA GLY A 11 -18.77 -12.03 6.26
C GLY A 11 -17.64 -11.07 5.96
N THR A 12 -16.77 -11.02 6.93
CA THR A 12 -15.63 -10.12 6.89
C THR A 12 -14.65 -10.51 5.79
N LYS A 13 -14.53 -11.80 5.56
CA LYS A 13 -13.57 -12.28 4.57
C LYS A 13 -13.84 -11.71 3.20
N GLU A 14 -15.08 -11.74 2.79
CA GLU A 14 -15.43 -11.23 1.49
C GLU A 14 -15.19 -9.73 1.40
N THR A 15 -15.53 -9.02 2.45
CA THR A 15 -15.30 -7.61 2.49
C THR A 15 -13.81 -7.29 2.39
N ILE A 16 -12.99 -8.04 3.10
CA ILE A 16 -11.55 -7.81 3.06
C ILE A 16 -11.00 -8.07 1.67
N LEU A 17 -11.49 -9.10 1.01
CA LEU A 17 -11.03 -9.37 -0.35
C LEU A 17 -11.34 -8.22 -1.28
N ARG A 18 -12.48 -7.59 -1.10
CA ARG A 18 -12.83 -6.44 -1.93
C ARG A 18 -11.94 -5.24 -1.64
N VAL A 19 -11.58 -5.07 -0.40
CA VAL A 19 -10.66 -3.99 -0.05
C VAL A 19 -9.28 -4.27 -0.62
N ILE A 20 -8.86 -5.52 -0.58
CA ILE A 20 -7.57 -5.89 -1.16
C ILE A 20 -7.56 -5.58 -2.65
N GLU A 21 -8.64 -5.91 -3.32
CA GLU A 21 -8.73 -5.65 -4.76
C GLU A 21 -8.63 -4.14 -5.04
N ALA A 22 -9.34 -3.36 -4.25
CA ALA A 22 -9.27 -1.92 -4.40
C ALA A 22 -7.87 -1.40 -4.13
N GLY A 23 -7.21 -1.97 -3.15
CA GLY A 23 -5.84 -1.58 -2.84
C GLY A 23 -4.88 -1.90 -3.97
N GLU A 24 -5.06 -3.05 -4.59
CA GLU A 24 -4.21 -3.41 -5.72
C GLU A 24 -4.38 -2.44 -6.88
N LYS A 25 -5.60 -2.00 -7.09
CA LYS A 25 -5.84 -1.00 -8.12
C LYS A 25 -5.18 0.32 -7.77
N ALA A 26 -5.26 0.69 -6.51
CA ALA A 26 -4.63 1.93 -6.06
C ALA A 26 -3.12 1.87 -6.27
N VAL A 27 -2.53 0.71 -6.02
CA VAL A 27 -1.10 0.55 -6.23
C VAL A 27 -0.75 0.79 -7.70
N GLU A 28 -1.57 0.27 -8.61
CA GLU A 28 -1.33 0.48 -10.02
C GLU A 28 -1.37 1.96 -10.39
N GLU A 29 -2.31 2.69 -9.80
CA GLU A 29 -2.37 4.11 -10.06
C GLU A 29 -1.16 4.84 -9.49
N LEU A 30 -0.70 4.41 -8.34
CA LEU A 30 0.48 5.02 -7.75
C LEU A 30 1.72 4.73 -8.58
N ILE A 31 1.79 3.55 -9.16
CA ILE A 31 2.89 3.21 -10.04
C ILE A 31 2.90 4.14 -11.24
N LYS A 32 1.74 4.46 -11.78
CA LYS A 32 1.66 5.38 -12.90
C LYS A 32 2.19 6.75 -12.50
N VAL A 33 1.79 7.22 -11.34
CA VAL A 33 2.29 8.51 -10.87
C VAL A 33 3.81 8.49 -10.77
N ALA A 34 4.35 7.40 -10.24
CA ALA A 34 5.79 7.29 -10.08
C ALA A 34 6.51 7.27 -11.43
N HIS A 35 5.86 6.71 -12.44
CA HIS A 35 6.45 6.61 -13.77
C HIS A 35 6.28 7.85 -14.63
N ASP A 36 5.35 8.71 -14.27
CA ASP A 36 5.08 9.88 -15.07
C ASP A 36 6.31 10.73 -15.24
N GLU A 37 6.46 11.25 -16.45
CA GLU A 37 7.55 12.13 -16.74
C GLU A 37 7.31 13.47 -16.06
N ILE A 38 8.38 14.07 -15.57
CA ILE A 38 8.29 15.37 -14.96
C ILE A 38 8.44 16.41 -16.07
N ILE A 39 7.42 17.23 -16.23
CA ILE A 39 7.41 18.25 -17.27
C ILE A 39 7.90 19.55 -16.66
N THR A 40 9.00 20.07 -17.20
CA THR A 40 9.64 21.25 -16.65
C THR A 40 9.93 22.27 -17.74
N ASP A 41 9.01 22.44 -18.65
CA ASP A 41 9.22 23.36 -19.75
C ASP A 41 8.63 24.74 -19.49
N ASP A 42 8.65 25.18 -18.26
CA ASP A 42 8.23 26.51 -17.90
C ASP A 42 9.23 27.53 -18.38
N PRO A 43 8.76 28.69 -18.80
CA PRO A 43 9.68 29.76 -19.24
C PRO A 43 10.53 30.27 -18.10
N SER A 44 10.06 30.21 -16.89
CA SER A 44 10.78 30.67 -15.73
C SER A 44 11.59 29.54 -15.11
N VAL A 45 12.88 29.83 -14.86
CA VAL A 45 13.75 28.84 -14.24
C VAL A 45 13.26 28.51 -12.84
N ASP A 46 12.79 29.52 -12.13
CA ASP A 46 12.31 29.28 -10.76
C ASP A 46 11.08 28.41 -10.75
N LEU A 47 10.15 28.65 -11.66
CA LEU A 47 8.96 27.84 -11.74
C LEU A 47 9.28 26.41 -12.16
N ALA A 48 10.23 26.26 -13.06
CA ALA A 48 10.64 24.93 -13.48
C ALA A 48 11.25 24.15 -12.33
N ALA A 49 12.06 24.83 -11.53
CA ALA A 49 12.66 24.18 -10.37
C ALA A 49 11.62 23.78 -9.35
N ASP A 50 10.64 24.63 -9.12
CA ASP A 50 9.58 24.31 -8.18
C ASP A 50 8.74 23.12 -8.67
N ARG A 51 8.45 23.11 -9.95
CA ARG A 51 7.70 21.99 -10.51
C ARG A 51 8.44 20.69 -10.36
N LEU A 52 9.73 20.72 -10.65
CA LEU A 52 10.55 19.53 -10.53
C LEU A 52 10.56 19.03 -9.10
N LYS A 53 10.72 19.96 -8.15
CA LYS A 53 10.75 19.60 -6.76
C LYS A 53 9.42 18.99 -6.31
N ASN A 54 8.33 19.62 -6.70
CA ASN A 54 7.02 19.13 -6.31
C ASN A 54 6.71 17.79 -6.93
N ALA A 55 7.09 17.62 -8.19
CA ALA A 55 6.86 16.36 -8.87
C ALA A 55 7.68 15.25 -8.24
N ALA A 56 8.91 15.54 -7.87
CA ALA A 56 9.75 14.55 -7.22
C ALA A 56 9.18 14.13 -5.87
N ALA A 57 8.67 15.09 -5.12
CA ALA A 57 8.06 14.79 -3.83
C ALA A 57 6.80 13.93 -4.02
N THR A 58 6.01 14.25 -5.03
CA THR A 58 4.81 13.48 -5.31
C THR A 58 5.16 12.04 -5.69
N LYS A 59 6.18 11.88 -6.50
CA LYS A 59 6.62 10.53 -6.89
C LYS A 59 7.10 9.74 -5.70
N LYS A 60 7.85 10.39 -4.82
CA LYS A 60 8.34 9.72 -3.63
C LYS A 60 7.19 9.24 -2.77
N LEU A 61 6.19 10.10 -2.58
CA LEU A 61 5.03 9.72 -1.80
C LEU A 61 4.28 8.57 -2.44
N ALA A 62 4.15 8.60 -3.76
CA ALA A 62 3.45 7.53 -4.47
C ALA A 62 4.16 6.19 -4.25
N ILE A 63 5.48 6.20 -4.31
CA ILE A 63 6.24 4.99 -4.12
C ILE A 63 6.10 4.46 -2.70
N PHE A 64 6.21 5.36 -1.72
CA PHE A 64 6.08 4.97 -0.33
C PHE A 64 4.68 4.45 -0.04
N ASP A 65 3.67 5.13 -0.57
CA ASP A 65 2.30 4.71 -0.36
C ASP A 65 2.05 3.35 -0.99
N ALA A 66 2.61 3.11 -2.17
CA ALA A 66 2.45 1.81 -2.81
C ALA A 66 3.03 0.70 -1.94
N PHE A 67 4.21 0.92 -1.38
CA PHE A 67 4.81 -0.08 -0.50
C PHE A 67 3.96 -0.30 0.74
N GLU A 68 3.42 0.76 1.28
CA GLU A 68 2.58 0.67 2.45
C GLU A 68 1.34 -0.15 2.17
N ILE A 69 0.70 0.12 1.05
CA ILE A 69 -0.50 -0.61 0.67
C ILE A 69 -0.18 -2.08 0.43
N LEU A 70 0.91 -2.35 -0.27
CA LEU A 70 1.30 -3.72 -0.54
C LEU A 70 1.58 -4.49 0.73
N ASN A 71 2.24 -3.84 1.67
CA ASN A 71 2.52 -4.48 2.94
C ASN A 71 1.23 -4.84 3.67
N ARG A 72 0.29 -3.93 3.68
CA ARG A 72 -0.98 -4.19 4.35
C ARG A 72 -1.75 -5.28 3.64
N ILE A 73 -1.72 -5.29 2.32
CA ILE A 73 -2.40 -6.34 1.57
C ILE A 73 -1.80 -7.70 1.92
N GLN A 74 -0.49 -7.77 2.02
CA GLN A 74 0.16 -9.03 2.36
C GLN A 74 -0.31 -9.52 3.72
N ILE A 75 -0.37 -8.63 4.69
CA ILE A 75 -0.82 -8.99 6.01
C ILE A 75 -2.24 -9.53 5.99
N GLU A 76 -3.11 -8.83 5.27
CA GLU A 76 -4.50 -9.25 5.23
C GLU A 76 -4.68 -10.58 4.51
N ARG A 77 -3.91 -10.80 3.46
CA ARG A 77 -4.00 -12.08 2.76
C ARG A 77 -3.57 -13.23 3.65
N GLU A 78 -2.53 -13.01 4.42
CA GLU A 78 -2.06 -14.04 5.32
C GLU A 78 -3.10 -14.38 6.37
N LYS A 79 -3.79 -13.38 6.85
CA LYS A 79 -4.87 -13.62 7.80
C LYS A 79 -5.98 -14.46 7.19
N LEU A 80 -6.33 -14.15 5.95
CA LEU A 80 -7.40 -14.88 5.29
C LEU A 80 -7.01 -16.31 5.02
N GLU A 81 -5.79 -16.54 4.60
CA GLU A 81 -5.34 -17.86 4.22
C GLU A 81 -5.19 -18.75 5.42
N GLY A 82 -4.59 -18.24 6.46
CA GLY A 82 -4.23 -19.05 7.57
C GLY A 82 -5.28 -19.20 8.61
N GLY A 83 -6.06 -18.18 8.79
CA GLY A 83 -6.96 -18.16 9.93
C GLY A 83 -6.20 -18.18 11.23
N ASP A 84 -4.90 -18.32 11.16
CA ASP A 84 -4.05 -18.35 12.32
C ASP A 84 -3.00 -17.26 12.17
N THR A 85 -3.34 -16.10 12.64
CA THR A 85 -2.49 -14.94 12.48
C THR A 85 -1.15 -15.11 13.14
N GLU A 86 -1.12 -15.83 14.23
CA GLU A 86 0.13 -16.01 14.94
C GLU A 86 1.17 -16.70 14.08
N LYS A 87 0.75 -17.74 13.43
CA LYS A 87 1.65 -18.47 12.57
C LYS A 87 2.10 -17.63 11.41
N LYS A 88 1.17 -16.89 10.85
CA LYS A 88 1.50 -16.09 9.68
C LYS A 88 2.42 -14.94 10.02
N ASN A 89 2.30 -14.44 11.22
CA ASN A 89 3.16 -13.35 11.64
C ASN A 89 4.55 -13.81 12.01
N THR A 90 4.75 -15.09 12.04
CA THR A 90 6.01 -15.65 12.48
C THR A 90 7.19 -15.08 11.70
N GLY A 91 7.04 -14.92 10.41
CA GLY A 91 8.12 -14.41 9.60
C GLY A 91 8.63 -13.07 10.09
N PHE A 92 7.71 -12.16 10.26
CA PHE A 92 8.06 -10.83 10.70
C PHE A 92 8.55 -10.83 12.14
N GLN A 93 7.85 -11.57 12.98
CA GLN A 93 8.25 -11.65 14.36
C GLN A 93 9.58 -12.34 14.54
N SER A 94 9.81 -13.38 13.77
CA SER A 94 11.06 -14.08 13.83
C SER A 94 12.23 -13.17 13.53
N PHE A 95 12.02 -12.31 12.56
CA PHE A 95 13.05 -11.38 12.18
C PHE A 95 13.36 -10.45 13.35
N ALA A 96 12.32 -9.92 13.98
CA ALA A 96 12.51 -9.02 15.11
C ALA A 96 13.10 -9.76 16.30
N GLU A 97 12.63 -10.94 16.55
CA GLU A 97 13.15 -11.72 17.67
C GLU A 97 14.58 -12.11 17.47
N SER A 98 14.90 -12.44 16.24
CA SER A 98 16.27 -12.79 15.93
C SER A 98 17.22 -11.66 16.29
N ARG A 99 16.82 -10.47 15.96
CA ARG A 99 17.64 -9.33 16.29
C ARG A 99 17.72 -9.11 17.77
N GLY A 100 16.58 -9.27 18.44
CA GLY A 100 16.57 -9.11 19.88
C GLY A 100 17.42 -10.14 20.56
N ARG A 101 17.38 -11.36 20.08
CA ARG A 101 18.14 -12.42 20.70
C ARG A 101 19.62 -12.23 20.54
N LYS A 102 20.01 -11.70 19.43
CA LYS A 102 21.41 -11.49 19.19
C LYS A 102 22.00 -10.42 20.05
N SER A 103 21.20 -9.56 20.50
CA SER A 103 21.69 -8.50 21.38
C SER A 103 21.77 -8.96 22.84
#